data_66b17b639354b8a147e4fe72a4ed783f
#
_entry.id   66b17b639354b8a147e4fe72a4ed783f
#
_cell.length_a   1.000
_cell.length_b   1.000
_cell.length_c   1.000
_cell.angle_alpha   90.00
_cell.angle_beta   90.00
_cell.angle_gamma   90.00
#
_symmetry.space_group_name_H-M   'P 1'
#
loop_
_entity.id
_entity.type
_entity.pdbx_description
1 polymer ?
#
loop_
_entity_poly.entity_id
_entity_poly.type
_entity_poly.pdbx_seq_one_letter_code
_entity_poly.pdbx_strand_id
1 'polypeptide(L)'
;MKCAVLCNGPSRNLFNTPDGYNYLIACNIPWRQVNASVVIDVNVLERWETPCPFYVSVDAWRELHKRQRFEPYFLGFVDKFQEHDSSGHAATRKVIELGYKEIDIYGCDSWFTEDTESYTHQWIDSRSIDSSRQVSIWRKRWNDIIDNNPDVNINFIGVSK
;
A
#
# COMPACT_ATOMS: atom_id res chain seq x y z
N MET A 1 -2.50 -7.81 18.36
CA MET A 1 -1.38 -7.69 17.41
C MET A 1 -1.59 -6.47 16.53
N LYS A 2 -0.53 -5.76 16.26
CA LYS A 2 -0.54 -4.48 15.55
C LYS A 2 0.28 -4.54 14.27
N CYS A 3 -0.25 -3.97 13.20
CA CYS A 3 0.36 -3.94 11.88
C CYS A 3 0.57 -2.49 11.43
N ALA A 4 1.64 -2.24 10.70
CA ALA A 4 1.83 -0.98 9.98
C ALA A 4 1.76 -1.23 8.48
N VAL A 5 0.96 -0.39 7.79
CA VAL A 5 0.89 -0.32 6.33
C VAL A 5 1.70 0.89 5.89
N LEU A 6 2.73 0.65 5.08
CA LEU A 6 3.68 1.68 4.67
C LEU A 6 3.43 2.08 3.22
N CYS A 7 2.59 3.08 3.03
CA CYS A 7 2.36 3.70 1.73
C CYS A 7 3.51 4.65 1.37
N ASN A 8 3.44 5.27 0.20
CA ASN A 8 4.59 5.98 -0.37
C ASN A 8 4.45 7.52 -0.41
N GLY A 9 3.43 8.09 0.23
CA GLY A 9 3.33 9.54 0.36
C GLY A 9 4.41 10.11 1.29
N PRO A 10 4.64 11.42 1.26
CA PRO A 10 5.71 12.04 2.05
C PRO A 10 5.64 11.76 3.55
N SER A 11 4.45 11.60 4.11
CA SER A 11 4.30 11.31 5.54
C SER A 11 4.84 9.92 5.94
N ARG A 12 5.29 9.07 4.99
CA ARG A 12 5.98 7.82 5.34
C ARG A 12 7.21 8.07 6.21
N ASN A 13 7.80 9.26 6.11
CA ASN A 13 8.95 9.66 6.91
C ASN A 13 8.65 9.79 8.41
N LEU A 14 7.38 9.78 8.80
CA LEU A 14 6.97 9.72 10.21
C LEU A 14 7.16 8.33 10.81
N PHE A 15 7.36 7.31 10.00
CA PHE A 15 7.67 5.98 10.48
C PHE A 15 9.15 5.91 10.88
N ASN A 16 9.41 5.87 12.18
CA ASN A 16 10.77 5.94 12.73
C ASN A 16 11.32 4.59 13.16
N THR A 17 10.48 3.70 13.67
CA THR A 17 10.90 2.44 14.24
C THR A 17 9.84 1.36 14.05
N PRO A 18 10.26 0.10 13.82
CA PRO A 18 9.32 -1.02 13.79
C PRO A 18 8.84 -1.45 15.17
N ASP A 19 9.37 -0.86 16.24
CA ASP A 19 9.03 -1.25 17.59
C ASP A 19 7.53 -1.08 17.85
N GLY A 20 6.92 -2.09 18.45
CA GLY A 20 5.49 -2.10 18.72
C GLY A 20 4.62 -2.68 17.61
N TYR A 21 5.21 -3.01 16.46
CA TYR A 21 4.51 -3.64 15.35
C TYR A 21 4.89 -5.12 15.22
N ASN A 22 3.89 -5.96 15.03
CA ASN A 22 4.08 -7.39 14.80
C ASN A 22 4.28 -7.72 13.32
N TYR A 23 3.86 -6.82 12.43
CA TYR A 23 3.91 -7.04 11.00
C TYR A 23 4.01 -5.71 10.27
N LEU A 24 4.87 -5.67 9.26
CA LEU A 24 5.06 -4.52 8.38
C LEU A 24 4.75 -4.93 6.96
N ILE A 25 3.84 -4.22 6.29
CA ILE A 25 3.53 -4.42 4.89
C ILE A 25 3.71 -3.11 4.13
N ALA A 26 4.45 -3.17 3.04
CA ALA A 26 4.70 -2.00 2.20
C ALA A 26 3.81 -2.01 0.96
N CYS A 27 3.80 -0.88 0.28
CA CYS A 27 3.17 -0.72 -1.02
C CYS A 27 4.26 -0.51 -2.06
N ASN A 28 4.21 -1.26 -3.15
CA ASN A 28 5.17 -1.19 -4.24
C ASN A 28 6.58 -1.60 -3.78
N ILE A 29 7.62 -0.94 -4.27
CA ILE A 29 9.00 -1.26 -3.89
C ILE A 29 9.27 -0.71 -2.49
N PRO A 30 9.58 -1.56 -1.51
CA PRO A 30 9.80 -1.09 -0.15
C PRO A 30 11.06 -0.23 -0.03
N TRP A 31 10.98 0.78 0.82
CA TRP A 31 12.11 1.66 1.13
C TRP A 31 12.85 1.22 2.41
N ARG A 32 12.42 0.14 3.01
CA ARG A 32 13.04 -0.46 4.19
C ARG A 32 12.68 -1.95 4.26
N GLN A 33 13.27 -2.68 5.18
CA GLN A 33 12.93 -4.08 5.41
C GLN A 33 11.50 -4.21 5.94
N VAL A 34 10.71 -5.08 5.31
CA VAL A 34 9.32 -5.36 5.65
C VAL A 34 9.05 -6.86 5.59
N ASN A 35 7.93 -7.28 6.16
CA ASN A 35 7.49 -8.67 6.08
C ASN A 35 6.96 -9.03 4.69
N ALA A 36 6.28 -8.07 4.04
CA ALA A 36 5.73 -8.27 2.72
C ALA A 36 5.50 -6.91 2.04
N SER A 37 5.25 -6.94 0.74
CA SER A 37 4.78 -5.80 -0.02
C SER A 37 3.55 -6.17 -0.82
N VAL A 38 2.81 -5.17 -1.28
CA VAL A 38 1.66 -5.34 -2.17
C VAL A 38 1.88 -4.54 -3.44
N VAL A 39 1.75 -5.19 -4.58
CA VAL A 39 1.95 -4.58 -5.89
C VAL A 39 0.74 -4.88 -6.77
N ILE A 40 0.14 -3.85 -7.33
CA ILE A 40 -1.01 -4.00 -8.24
C ILE A 40 -0.71 -3.49 -9.66
N ASP A 41 0.52 -3.09 -9.92
CA ASP A 41 0.97 -2.55 -11.21
C ASP A 41 2.19 -3.32 -11.71
N VAL A 42 2.08 -3.90 -12.89
CA VAL A 42 3.17 -4.66 -13.52
C VAL A 42 4.42 -3.81 -13.74
N ASN A 43 4.27 -2.51 -14.02
CA ASN A 43 5.41 -1.62 -14.22
C ASN A 43 6.28 -1.51 -12.98
N VAL A 44 5.68 -1.57 -11.81
CA VAL A 44 6.40 -1.59 -10.52
C VAL A 44 7.23 -2.88 -10.42
N LEU A 45 6.62 -4.02 -10.73
CA LEU A 45 7.32 -5.30 -10.70
C LEU A 45 8.52 -5.33 -11.64
N GLU A 46 8.36 -4.83 -12.85
CA GLU A 46 9.44 -4.85 -13.85
C GLU A 46 10.64 -4.01 -13.43
N ARG A 47 10.43 -2.98 -12.60
CA ARG A 47 11.50 -2.12 -12.10
C ARG A 47 12.14 -2.63 -10.80
N TRP A 48 11.55 -3.64 -10.18
CA TRP A 48 12.00 -4.12 -8.89
C TRP A 48 13.22 -5.02 -9.04
N GLU A 49 14.38 -4.54 -8.59
CA GLU A 49 15.64 -5.26 -8.74
C GLU A 49 15.84 -6.36 -7.70
N THR A 50 15.52 -6.08 -6.45
CA THR A 50 15.74 -7.01 -5.33
C THR A 50 14.41 -7.25 -4.61
N PRO A 51 13.63 -8.26 -5.06
CA PRO A 51 12.32 -8.51 -4.45
C PRO A 51 12.40 -8.93 -2.98
N CYS A 52 11.34 -8.63 -2.24
CA CYS A 52 11.03 -9.22 -0.96
C CYS A 52 9.73 -10.02 -1.11
N PRO A 53 9.29 -10.78 -0.09
CA PRO A 53 7.99 -11.45 -0.17
C PRO A 53 6.86 -10.46 -0.52
N PHE A 54 5.96 -10.85 -1.41
CA PHE A 54 4.95 -9.92 -1.91
C PHE A 54 3.64 -10.60 -2.29
N TYR A 55 2.57 -9.81 -2.21
CA TYR A 55 1.27 -10.11 -2.80
C TYR A 55 1.10 -9.26 -4.06
N VAL A 56 0.36 -9.77 -5.02
CA VAL A 56 0.22 -9.13 -6.33
C VAL A 56 -1.20 -9.30 -6.87
N SER A 57 -1.67 -8.33 -7.65
CA SER A 57 -2.93 -8.50 -8.37
C SER A 57 -2.78 -9.53 -9.49
N VAL A 58 -3.86 -10.23 -9.81
CA VAL A 58 -3.86 -11.26 -10.87
C VAL A 58 -3.42 -10.65 -12.20
N ASP A 59 -3.93 -9.47 -12.54
CA ASP A 59 -3.62 -8.82 -13.81
C ASP A 59 -2.14 -8.47 -13.92
N ALA A 60 -1.55 -7.88 -12.87
CA ALA A 60 -0.13 -7.54 -12.88
C ALA A 60 0.74 -8.80 -13.01
N TRP A 61 0.36 -9.87 -12.34
CA TRP A 61 1.09 -11.13 -12.41
C TRP A 61 1.03 -11.75 -13.81
N ARG A 62 -0.13 -11.71 -14.47
CA ARG A 62 -0.30 -12.23 -15.83
C ARG A 62 0.54 -11.49 -16.85
N GLU A 63 0.66 -10.17 -16.69
CA GLU A 63 1.39 -9.31 -17.64
C GLU A 63 2.89 -9.33 -17.42
N LEU A 64 3.36 -9.87 -16.30
CA LEU A 64 4.78 -9.90 -15.98
C LEU A 64 5.52 -10.90 -16.87
N HIS A 65 6.51 -10.41 -17.63
CA HIS A 65 7.24 -11.24 -18.59
C HIS A 65 8.27 -12.17 -17.94
N LYS A 66 8.91 -11.75 -16.85
CA LYS A 66 9.96 -12.50 -16.17
C LYS A 66 9.52 -12.99 -14.81
N ARG A 67 8.43 -13.76 -14.78
CA ARG A 67 7.84 -14.26 -13.53
C ARG A 67 8.78 -15.11 -12.68
N GLN A 68 9.64 -15.91 -13.32
CA GLN A 68 10.55 -16.84 -12.63
C GLN A 68 11.40 -16.14 -11.59
N ARG A 69 11.82 -14.91 -11.86
CA ARG A 69 12.62 -14.10 -10.94
C ARG A 69 11.87 -13.79 -9.65
N PHE A 70 10.55 -13.66 -9.73
CA PHE A 70 9.68 -13.26 -8.61
C PHE A 70 9.01 -14.45 -7.91
N GLU A 71 8.94 -15.61 -8.56
CA GLU A 71 8.25 -16.79 -8.01
C GLU A 71 8.69 -17.18 -6.59
N PRO A 72 9.99 -17.14 -6.22
CA PRO A 72 10.41 -17.46 -4.86
C PRO A 72 9.85 -16.53 -3.79
N TYR A 73 9.43 -15.32 -4.17
CA TYR A 73 8.93 -14.29 -3.26
C TYR A 73 7.40 -14.16 -3.29
N PHE A 74 6.75 -14.86 -4.18
CA PHE A 74 5.30 -14.79 -4.37
C PHE A 74 4.58 -15.40 -3.16
N LEU A 75 3.74 -14.59 -2.49
CA LEU A 75 2.94 -15.02 -1.34
C LEU A 75 1.49 -15.34 -1.70
N GLY A 76 0.94 -14.70 -2.70
CA GLY A 76 -0.43 -14.88 -3.10
C GLY A 76 -0.98 -13.66 -3.82
N PHE A 77 -2.27 -13.70 -4.12
CA PHE A 77 -2.94 -12.63 -4.83
C PHE A 77 -3.67 -11.67 -3.89
N VAL A 78 -3.80 -10.43 -4.33
CA VAL A 78 -4.69 -9.43 -3.74
C VAL A 78 -5.72 -9.03 -4.79
N ASP A 79 -6.91 -8.68 -4.32
CA ASP A 79 -7.95 -8.16 -5.19
C ASP A 79 -7.67 -6.70 -5.52
N LYS A 80 -7.86 -6.35 -6.79
CA LYS A 80 -7.91 -4.98 -7.26
C LYS A 80 -9.33 -4.73 -7.75
N PHE A 81 -10.13 -4.06 -6.93
CA PHE A 81 -11.57 -4.02 -7.17
C PHE A 81 -12.01 -3.06 -8.26
N GLN A 82 -11.29 -1.98 -8.52
CA GLN A 82 -11.68 -0.98 -9.50
C GLN A 82 -10.49 -0.19 -10.02
N GLU A 83 -10.71 0.60 -11.07
CA GLU A 83 -9.67 1.38 -11.76
C GLU A 83 -8.86 2.32 -10.86
N HIS A 84 -9.46 2.81 -9.78
CA HIS A 84 -8.80 3.75 -8.87
C HIS A 84 -8.42 3.12 -7.53
N ASP A 85 -8.34 1.80 -7.46
CA ASP A 85 -7.82 1.13 -6.28
C ASP A 85 -6.31 1.37 -6.18
N SER A 86 -5.81 1.58 -4.97
CA SER A 86 -4.38 1.78 -4.73
C SER A 86 -3.77 0.58 -4.02
N SER A 87 -2.44 0.49 -4.06
CA SER A 87 -1.71 -0.53 -3.31
C SER A 87 -1.98 -0.42 -1.81
N GLY A 88 -2.20 0.79 -1.30
CA GLY A 88 -2.54 1.01 0.11
C GLY A 88 -3.86 0.37 0.50
N HIS A 89 -4.89 0.54 -0.33
CA HIS A 89 -6.18 -0.11 -0.11
C HIS A 89 -6.04 -1.63 -0.14
N ALA A 90 -5.35 -2.16 -1.14
CA ALA A 90 -5.14 -3.60 -1.28
C ALA A 90 -4.34 -4.18 -0.12
N ALA A 91 -3.29 -3.49 0.33
CA ALA A 91 -2.47 -3.90 1.46
C ALA A 91 -3.30 -3.92 2.76
N THR A 92 -4.12 -2.91 2.98
CA THR A 92 -4.96 -2.83 4.17
C THR A 92 -6.00 -3.96 4.19
N ARG A 93 -6.67 -4.22 3.06
CA ARG A 93 -7.59 -5.36 2.96
C ARG A 93 -6.88 -6.67 3.25
N LYS A 94 -5.64 -6.82 2.76
CA LYS A 94 -4.86 -8.06 2.97
C LYS A 94 -4.53 -8.26 4.45
N VAL A 95 -4.07 -7.25 5.17
CA VAL A 95 -3.75 -7.41 6.60
C VAL A 95 -4.99 -7.64 7.45
N ILE A 96 -6.13 -7.09 7.06
CA ILE A 96 -7.42 -7.41 7.70
C ILE A 96 -7.75 -8.89 7.48
N GLU A 97 -7.59 -9.40 6.27
CA GLU A 97 -7.77 -10.81 5.93
C GLU A 97 -6.84 -11.71 6.75
N LEU A 98 -5.62 -11.27 7.01
CA LEU A 98 -4.63 -11.98 7.82
C LEU A 98 -4.97 -11.97 9.32
N GLY A 99 -5.97 -11.20 9.74
CA GLY A 99 -6.46 -11.19 11.13
C GLY A 99 -6.02 -10.03 11.99
N TYR A 100 -5.35 -9.03 11.42
CA TYR A 100 -4.93 -7.84 12.17
C TYR A 100 -6.12 -6.93 12.45
N LYS A 101 -6.24 -6.46 13.68
CA LYS A 101 -7.34 -5.60 14.13
C LYS A 101 -6.87 -4.21 14.57
N GLU A 102 -5.57 -4.00 14.69
CA GLU A 102 -4.97 -2.69 14.90
C GLU A 102 -4.01 -2.40 13.76
N ILE A 103 -4.31 -1.39 12.98
CA ILE A 103 -3.57 -1.06 11.76
C ILE A 103 -3.25 0.42 11.76
N ASP A 104 -1.96 0.76 11.71
CA ASP A 104 -1.49 2.13 11.49
C ASP A 104 -1.05 2.26 10.03
N ILE A 105 -1.51 3.31 9.36
CA ILE A 105 -1.21 3.56 7.96
C ILE A 105 -0.35 4.82 7.84
N TYR A 106 0.85 4.64 7.31
CA TYR A 106 1.82 5.72 7.07
C TYR A 106 1.90 6.02 5.57
N GLY A 107 2.13 7.27 5.22
CA GLY A 107 2.35 7.64 3.83
C GLY A 107 1.09 7.73 2.99
N CYS A 108 -0.08 7.76 3.60
CA CYS A 108 -1.35 7.96 2.91
C CYS A 108 -1.79 9.43 3.04
N ASP A 109 -1.02 10.32 2.43
CA ASP A 109 -1.21 11.77 2.59
C ASP A 109 -2.54 12.27 2.06
N SER A 110 -3.08 11.62 1.04
CA SER A 110 -4.37 11.97 0.48
C SER A 110 -5.55 11.83 1.45
N TRP A 111 -5.37 11.10 2.55
CA TRP A 111 -6.37 11.06 3.62
C TRP A 111 -6.50 12.43 4.31
N PHE A 112 -5.39 13.16 4.45
CA PHE A 112 -5.34 14.42 5.18
C PHE A 112 -5.43 15.65 4.26
N THR A 113 -4.87 15.57 3.05
CA THR A 113 -4.70 16.70 2.14
C THR A 113 -5.08 16.30 0.72
N GLU A 114 -5.09 17.25 -0.20
CA GLU A 114 -5.26 17.00 -1.64
C GLU A 114 -3.94 16.57 -2.31
N ASP A 115 -2.90 16.28 -1.52
CA ASP A 115 -1.59 15.91 -2.01
C ASP A 115 -1.60 14.47 -2.54
N THR A 116 -1.12 14.31 -3.78
CA THR A 116 -0.98 13.01 -4.44
C THR A 116 0.48 12.66 -4.70
N GLU A 117 1.44 13.41 -4.14
CA GLU A 117 2.85 13.07 -4.26
C GLU A 117 3.14 11.71 -3.64
N SER A 118 4.05 10.97 -4.27
CA SER A 118 4.39 9.63 -3.85
C SER A 118 5.86 9.33 -4.13
N TYR A 119 6.51 8.64 -3.20
CA TYR A 119 7.87 8.10 -3.36
C TYR A 119 7.83 6.74 -4.06
N THR A 120 7.10 6.61 -5.14
CA THR A 120 7.08 5.37 -5.92
C THR A 120 8.48 5.09 -6.43
N HIS A 121 9.01 3.89 -6.21
CA HIS A 121 10.38 3.50 -6.58
C HIS A 121 11.47 4.39 -5.97
N GLN A 122 11.23 4.95 -4.78
CA GLN A 122 12.16 5.83 -4.08
C GLN A 122 12.33 7.21 -4.72
N TRP A 123 11.52 7.57 -5.70
CA TRP A 123 11.45 8.93 -6.27
C TRP A 123 10.10 9.54 -5.96
N ILE A 124 10.09 10.86 -5.85
CA ILE A 124 8.83 11.59 -5.74
C ILE A 124 8.17 11.58 -7.12
N ASP A 125 6.94 11.07 -7.16
CA ASP A 125 6.11 11.07 -8.35
C ASP A 125 4.92 11.99 -8.09
N SER A 126 4.91 13.13 -8.78
CA SER A 126 3.80 14.08 -8.70
C SER A 126 2.81 13.80 -9.82
N ARG A 127 1.62 13.38 -9.44
CA ARG A 127 0.57 13.05 -10.40
C ARG A 127 -0.17 14.30 -10.80
N SER A 128 -0.18 14.58 -12.12
CA SER A 128 -0.79 15.76 -12.70
C SER A 128 -2.27 15.63 -13.04
N ILE A 129 -2.84 14.44 -12.86
CA ILE A 129 -4.24 14.16 -13.15
C ILE A 129 -5.11 14.77 -12.05
N ASP A 130 -6.31 15.21 -12.39
CA ASP A 130 -7.28 15.79 -11.46
C ASP A 130 -7.20 15.16 -10.07
N SER A 131 -6.30 15.69 -9.25
CA SER A 131 -5.96 15.13 -7.96
C SER A 131 -7.13 15.19 -6.97
N SER A 132 -7.96 16.23 -7.05
CA SER A 132 -9.15 16.35 -6.21
C SER A 132 -10.11 15.20 -6.42
N ARG A 133 -10.35 14.83 -7.67
CA ARG A 133 -11.24 13.72 -8.01
C ARG A 133 -10.67 12.40 -7.51
N GLN A 134 -9.40 12.16 -7.73
CA GLN A 134 -8.75 10.93 -7.31
C GLN A 134 -8.71 10.80 -5.78
N VAL A 135 -8.38 11.86 -5.09
CA VAL A 135 -8.39 11.91 -3.63
C VAL A 135 -9.78 11.61 -3.09
N SER A 136 -10.83 12.19 -3.68
CA SER A 136 -12.21 11.93 -3.28
C SER A 136 -12.58 10.45 -3.43
N ILE A 137 -12.19 9.82 -4.54
CA ILE A 137 -12.42 8.39 -4.78
C ILE A 137 -11.65 7.54 -3.77
N TRP A 138 -10.39 7.85 -3.50
CA TRP A 138 -9.58 7.11 -2.54
C TRP A 138 -10.14 7.20 -1.12
N ARG A 139 -10.55 8.40 -0.69
CA ARG A 139 -11.18 8.59 0.64
C ARG A 139 -12.46 7.79 0.77
N LYS A 140 -13.27 7.74 -0.28
CA LYS A 140 -14.47 6.92 -0.31
C LYS A 140 -14.14 5.44 -0.11
N ARG A 141 -13.09 4.93 -0.78
CA ARG A 141 -12.66 3.56 -0.63
C ARG A 141 -12.13 3.25 0.75
N TRP A 142 -11.39 4.18 1.35
CA TRP A 142 -10.95 4.04 2.73
C TRP A 142 -12.14 3.95 3.68
N ASN A 143 -13.14 4.79 3.48
CA ASN A 143 -14.36 4.75 4.28
C ASN A 143 -15.12 3.44 4.09
N ASP A 144 -15.17 2.90 2.88
CA ASP A 144 -15.77 1.59 2.63
C ASP A 144 -15.03 0.48 3.40
N ILE A 145 -13.70 0.51 3.43
CA ILE A 145 -12.91 -0.46 4.20
C ILE A 145 -13.22 -0.34 5.70
N ILE A 146 -13.26 0.88 6.21
CA ILE A 146 -13.55 1.15 7.62
C ILE A 146 -14.96 0.67 7.98
N ASP A 147 -15.95 1.02 7.17
CA ASP A 147 -17.36 0.69 7.41
C ASP A 147 -17.62 -0.81 7.33
N ASN A 148 -16.92 -1.51 6.44
CA ASN A 148 -17.06 -2.96 6.29
C ASN A 148 -16.32 -3.76 7.36
N ASN A 149 -15.47 -3.12 8.16
CA ASN A 149 -14.66 -3.76 9.18
C ASN A 149 -14.76 -3.00 10.51
N PRO A 150 -15.96 -2.94 11.13
CA PRO A 150 -16.18 -2.10 12.31
C PRO A 150 -15.40 -2.55 13.54
N ASP A 151 -14.92 -3.79 13.56
CA ASP A 151 -14.10 -4.35 14.65
C ASP A 151 -12.61 -4.11 14.46
N VAL A 152 -12.19 -3.46 13.34
CA VAL A 152 -10.79 -3.16 13.05
C VAL A 152 -10.53 -1.68 13.33
N ASN A 153 -9.48 -1.40 14.10
CA ASN A 153 -9.04 -0.04 14.40
C ASN A 153 -7.99 0.39 13.36
N ILE A 154 -8.37 1.32 12.48
CA ILE A 154 -7.51 1.83 11.42
C ILE A 154 -7.14 3.28 11.75
N ASN A 155 -5.84 3.54 11.89
CA ASN A 155 -5.30 4.87 12.20
C ASN A 155 -4.43 5.36 11.05
N PHE A 156 -4.77 6.52 10.51
CA PHE A 156 -3.94 7.17 9.52
C PHE A 156 -2.94 8.10 10.23
N ILE A 157 -1.65 7.85 10.02
CA ILE A 157 -0.59 8.62 10.65
C ILE A 157 -0.09 9.66 9.65
N GLY A 158 -0.19 10.92 10.00
CA GLY A 158 0.21 12.01 9.12
C GLY A 158 0.04 13.35 9.79
N VAL A 159 0.33 14.39 9.01
CA VAL A 159 0.17 15.79 9.45
C VAL A 159 -1.05 16.37 8.76
N SER A 160 -2.05 16.73 9.54
CA SER A 160 -3.23 17.45 9.05
C SER A 160 -2.86 18.90 8.76
N LYS A 161 -3.22 19.37 7.61
CA LYS A 161 -3.06 20.80 7.25
C LYS A 161 -4.34 21.56 7.50
#